data_7483dbb82c430e019359a048dd7ac974
#
_entry.id   7483dbb82c430e019359a048dd7ac974
#
_cell.length_a   1.000
_cell.length_b   1.000
_cell.length_c   1.000
_cell.angle_alpha   90.00
_cell.angle_beta   90.00
_cell.angle_gamma   90.00
#
_symmetry.space_group_name_H-M   'P 1'
#
loop_
_entity.id
_entity.type
_entity.pdbx_description
1 polymer ?
#
loop_
_entity_poly.entity_id
_entity_poly.type
_entity_poly.pdbx_seq_one_letter_code
_entity_poly.pdbx_strand_id
1 'polypeptide(L)'
;METGIHNTSEIGRLRKVLLHRPGQELENLMPEYLERLLFDDIPYLKEAQAEHDAFAQCLRDAGVEVVYLIDLVVNSLTSPEVRQELVTQFLKEADLPDEAAGKAVAEYLSELDDRAMVSAMMAGIRRSDLRKQGGRLSDHLSGLEEGYPFAVDPMPNLYFTRDPFATIGTGVSIHRMHTVTRNRETLFGRFIFEHNPWYQNAPRWYDRSASSSLEGGDILVLSPQVLAVGISQRTEGDSIDQLAQTVLSQSKTFQKVLAFNIPKSRSFMHLDTVFTMVDRDKFTVHPNILSDITVFVMELSENQQMQIRQETGRLEDILKEHLGLSQVTLIPCGQGSVIDAAREQWSDGSNTLAIAPGEVVVYTRNHVTNRSLEEAGIRIHAIPSAELSRGRGGPRCMSMPLIRDDP
;
A
#
# COMPACT_ATOMS: atom_id res chain seq x y z
N MET A 1 -2.21 -17.21 -20.79
CA MET A 1 -1.10 -17.37 -19.84
C MET A 1 -1.60 -16.93 -18.49
N GLU A 2 -1.30 -17.67 -17.44
CA GLU A 2 -1.61 -17.24 -16.07
C GLU A 2 -0.83 -15.95 -15.77
N THR A 3 -1.52 -14.96 -15.22
CA THR A 3 -0.94 -13.61 -14.98
C THR A 3 -0.10 -13.53 -13.70
N GLY A 4 0.01 -14.64 -12.95
CA GLY A 4 0.63 -14.65 -11.61
C GLY A 4 -0.17 -13.90 -10.54
N ILE A 5 -1.34 -13.36 -10.91
CA ILE A 5 -2.24 -12.59 -10.03
C ILE A 5 -3.62 -13.22 -10.04
N HIS A 6 -4.18 -13.42 -8.85
CA HIS A 6 -5.58 -13.78 -8.65
C HIS A 6 -6.05 -13.21 -7.30
N ASN A 7 -6.73 -12.08 -7.32
CA ASN A 7 -7.23 -11.40 -6.13
C ASN A 7 -8.68 -10.93 -6.34
N THR A 8 -9.63 -11.81 -6.06
CA THR A 8 -11.06 -11.61 -6.30
C THR A 8 -11.85 -11.27 -5.04
N SER A 9 -11.17 -11.20 -3.87
CA SER A 9 -11.80 -10.79 -2.60
C SER A 9 -10.77 -10.37 -1.55
N GLU A 10 -11.21 -9.65 -0.53
CA GLU A 10 -10.38 -9.35 0.65
C GLU A 10 -10.18 -10.58 1.55
N ILE A 11 -11.08 -11.56 1.52
CA ILE A 11 -11.17 -12.65 2.51
C ILE A 11 -10.86 -14.05 1.95
N GLY A 12 -10.81 -14.24 0.64
CA GLY A 12 -10.41 -15.53 0.06
C GLY A 12 -9.08 -15.99 0.66
N ARG A 13 -8.90 -17.31 0.87
CA ARG A 13 -7.67 -17.82 1.49
C ARG A 13 -6.45 -17.29 0.76
N LEU A 14 -5.60 -16.61 1.52
CA LEU A 14 -4.37 -16.01 1.01
C LEU A 14 -3.36 -17.11 0.67
N ARG A 15 -2.87 -17.13 -0.57
CA ARG A 15 -1.89 -18.10 -1.06
C ARG A 15 -0.53 -17.51 -1.27
N LYS A 16 -0.48 -16.25 -1.74
CA LYS A 16 0.78 -15.56 -2.03
C LYS A 16 0.66 -14.09 -1.72
N VAL A 17 1.65 -13.55 -1.03
CA VAL A 17 1.68 -12.15 -0.60
C VAL A 17 3.05 -11.53 -0.84
N LEU A 18 3.05 -10.28 -1.28
CA LEU A 18 4.25 -9.45 -1.38
C LEU A 18 4.38 -8.61 -0.11
N LEU A 19 5.56 -8.66 0.49
CA LEU A 19 5.99 -7.85 1.63
C LEU A 19 7.25 -7.06 1.29
N HIS A 20 7.56 -6.04 2.09
CA HIS A 20 8.87 -5.40 2.14
C HIS A 20 9.36 -5.37 3.58
N ARG A 21 10.45 -6.08 3.87
CA ARG A 21 11.06 -6.08 5.19
C ARG A 21 11.76 -4.73 5.42
N PRO A 22 11.45 -3.99 6.49
CA PRO A 22 12.09 -2.71 6.77
C PRO A 22 13.62 -2.80 6.69
N GLY A 23 14.24 -1.85 6.01
CA GLY A 23 15.67 -1.80 5.77
C GLY A 23 16.32 -0.48 6.21
N GLN A 24 17.45 -0.16 5.59
CA GLN A 24 18.25 1.02 5.92
C GLN A 24 17.47 2.34 5.71
N GLU A 25 16.37 2.34 4.95
CA GLU A 25 15.47 3.48 4.78
C GLU A 25 14.88 3.98 6.11
N LEU A 26 14.67 3.10 7.09
CA LEU A 26 14.23 3.51 8.44
C LEU A 26 15.37 4.07 9.30
N GLU A 27 16.61 3.56 9.16
CA GLU A 27 17.79 4.13 9.83
C GLU A 27 18.17 5.53 9.29
N ASN A 28 17.65 5.86 8.11
CA ASN A 28 17.86 7.15 7.46
C ASN A 28 16.78 8.19 7.81
N LEU A 29 15.85 7.88 8.71
CA LEU A 29 14.91 8.86 9.26
C LEU A 29 15.61 9.81 10.22
N MET A 30 15.35 11.12 10.10
CA MET A 30 15.84 12.16 10.97
C MET A 30 14.68 12.99 11.50
N PRO A 31 14.71 13.41 12.80
CA PRO A 31 13.61 14.15 13.41
C PRO A 31 13.15 15.38 12.61
N GLU A 32 14.11 16.13 12.06
CA GLU A 32 13.87 17.38 11.34
C GLU A 32 13.15 17.16 10.00
N TYR A 33 13.15 15.93 9.47
CA TYR A 33 12.62 15.60 8.14
C TYR A 33 11.47 14.59 8.15
N LEU A 34 10.92 14.24 9.33
CA LEU A 34 9.80 13.30 9.46
C LEU A 34 8.59 13.74 8.64
N GLU A 35 8.20 15.01 8.74
CA GLU A 35 7.06 15.55 7.97
C GLU A 35 7.28 15.44 6.45
N ARG A 36 8.49 15.76 5.97
CA ARG A 36 8.87 15.63 4.55
C ARG A 36 8.78 14.19 4.07
N LEU A 37 9.18 13.23 4.90
CA LEU A 37 9.21 11.81 4.59
C LEU A 37 7.89 11.10 4.95
N LEU A 38 6.88 11.85 5.43
CA LEU A 38 5.55 11.36 5.80
C LEU A 38 5.60 10.27 6.88
N PHE A 39 6.48 10.45 7.84
CA PHE A 39 6.63 9.57 8.99
C PHE A 39 6.32 10.32 10.27
N ASP A 40 5.75 9.65 11.28
CA ASP A 40 5.29 10.30 12.52
C ASP A 40 6.27 10.13 13.68
N ASP A 41 7.18 9.16 13.61
CA ASP A 41 8.14 8.85 14.67
C ASP A 41 9.35 8.08 14.08
N ILE A 42 10.38 7.84 14.87
CA ILE A 42 11.58 7.09 14.47
C ILE A 42 11.52 5.69 15.06
N PRO A 43 11.30 4.64 14.23
CA PRO A 43 11.35 3.27 14.71
C PRO A 43 12.79 2.81 14.98
N TYR A 44 12.94 1.90 15.94
CA TYR A 44 14.18 1.16 16.12
C TYR A 44 14.24 0.00 15.12
N LEU A 45 15.07 0.11 14.09
CA LEU A 45 15.10 -0.79 12.95
C LEU A 45 15.19 -2.27 13.34
N LYS A 46 16.08 -2.62 14.26
CA LYS A 46 16.30 -4.01 14.67
C LYS A 46 15.04 -4.64 15.24
N GLU A 47 14.27 -3.89 16.04
CA GLU A 47 13.02 -4.37 16.60
C GLU A 47 11.90 -4.37 15.55
N ALA A 48 11.82 -3.34 14.70
CA ALA A 48 10.88 -3.29 13.58
C ALA A 48 11.09 -4.49 12.63
N GLN A 49 12.33 -4.89 12.40
CA GLN A 49 12.64 -6.09 11.63
C GLN A 49 12.20 -7.38 12.33
N ALA A 50 12.41 -7.50 13.62
CA ALA A 50 11.97 -8.68 14.39
C ALA A 50 10.44 -8.81 14.39
N GLU A 51 9.73 -7.69 14.54
CA GLU A 51 8.26 -7.63 14.46
C GLU A 51 7.76 -8.00 13.05
N HIS A 52 8.42 -7.48 12.00
CA HIS A 52 8.07 -7.81 10.61
C HIS A 52 8.40 -9.28 10.27
N ASP A 53 9.49 -9.82 10.79
CA ASP A 53 9.83 -11.23 10.63
C ASP A 53 8.79 -12.13 11.32
N ALA A 54 8.26 -11.72 12.50
CA ALA A 54 7.16 -12.40 13.15
C ALA A 54 5.87 -12.35 12.32
N PHE A 55 5.57 -11.20 11.69
CA PHE A 55 4.45 -11.09 10.74
C PHE A 55 4.62 -12.03 9.55
N ALA A 56 5.78 -12.03 8.90
CA ALA A 56 6.05 -12.91 7.77
C ALA A 56 5.98 -14.41 8.18
N GLN A 57 6.45 -14.75 9.39
CA GLN A 57 6.37 -16.12 9.91
C GLN A 57 4.93 -16.54 10.18
N CYS A 58 4.11 -15.67 10.78
CA CYS A 58 2.69 -15.91 10.98
C CYS A 58 1.97 -16.26 9.64
N LEU A 59 2.29 -15.56 8.56
CA LEU A 59 1.75 -15.84 7.23
C LEU A 59 2.24 -17.19 6.68
N ARG A 60 3.53 -17.51 6.84
CA ARG A 60 4.09 -18.81 6.41
C ARG A 60 3.47 -19.98 7.19
N ASP A 61 3.26 -19.82 8.48
CA ASP A 61 2.61 -20.84 9.34
C ASP A 61 1.16 -21.10 8.93
N ALA A 62 0.51 -20.07 8.35
CA ALA A 62 -0.82 -20.20 7.73
C ALA A 62 -0.78 -20.79 6.29
N GLY A 63 0.39 -21.17 5.79
CA GLY A 63 0.58 -21.75 4.46
C GLY A 63 0.63 -20.73 3.32
N VAL A 64 0.92 -19.46 3.63
CA VAL A 64 1.05 -18.39 2.63
C VAL A 64 2.48 -18.31 2.11
N GLU A 65 2.65 -18.29 0.80
CA GLU A 65 3.93 -17.98 0.16
C GLU A 65 4.23 -16.48 0.33
N VAL A 66 5.31 -16.16 1.03
CA VAL A 66 5.78 -14.78 1.23
C VAL A 66 6.90 -14.49 0.26
N VAL A 67 6.71 -13.48 -0.60
CA VAL A 67 7.74 -12.94 -1.49
C VAL A 67 8.09 -11.50 -1.10
N TYR A 68 9.31 -11.07 -1.37
CA TYR A 68 9.76 -9.73 -0.99
C TYR A 68 9.93 -8.82 -2.19
N LEU A 69 9.58 -7.53 -1.99
CA LEU A 69 9.65 -6.48 -3.00
C LEU A 69 11.03 -6.42 -3.67
N ILE A 70 12.09 -6.42 -2.87
CA ILE A 70 13.46 -6.36 -3.37
C ILE A 70 13.80 -7.55 -4.30
N ASP A 71 13.34 -8.77 -3.94
CA ASP A 71 13.59 -9.96 -4.75
C ASP A 71 12.86 -9.88 -6.09
N LEU A 72 11.62 -9.40 -6.09
CA LEU A 72 10.85 -9.25 -7.32
C LEU A 72 11.45 -8.16 -8.23
N VAL A 73 11.91 -7.04 -7.66
CA VAL A 73 12.58 -5.99 -8.44
C VAL A 73 13.88 -6.52 -9.06
N VAL A 74 14.74 -7.18 -8.29
CA VAL A 74 15.97 -7.77 -8.79
C VAL A 74 15.70 -8.79 -9.90
N ASN A 75 14.69 -9.66 -9.70
CA ASN A 75 14.27 -10.64 -10.72
C ASN A 75 13.66 -9.99 -11.98
N SER A 76 13.32 -8.72 -11.91
CA SER A 76 12.80 -7.94 -13.05
C SER A 76 13.91 -7.31 -13.88
N LEU A 77 15.16 -7.25 -13.37
CA LEU A 77 16.33 -6.73 -14.06
C LEU A 77 16.89 -7.78 -15.05
N THR A 78 16.08 -8.13 -16.04
CA THR A 78 16.33 -9.27 -16.96
C THR A 78 17.43 -9.00 -17.98
N SER A 79 17.87 -7.76 -18.14
CA SER A 79 18.97 -7.37 -19.04
C SER A 79 19.65 -6.08 -18.56
N PRO A 80 20.87 -5.78 -19.09
CA PRO A 80 21.55 -4.50 -18.81
C PRO A 80 20.72 -3.26 -19.19
N GLU A 81 19.91 -3.35 -20.24
CA GLU A 81 19.06 -2.27 -20.71
C GLU A 81 17.94 -1.97 -19.71
N VAL A 82 17.28 -2.99 -19.18
CA VAL A 82 16.24 -2.85 -18.14
C VAL A 82 16.86 -2.28 -16.86
N ARG A 83 18.05 -2.74 -16.49
CA ARG A 83 18.80 -2.18 -15.35
C ARG A 83 19.07 -0.67 -15.56
N GLN A 84 19.55 -0.29 -16.74
CA GLN A 84 19.83 1.10 -17.06
C GLN A 84 18.55 1.95 -17.12
N GLU A 85 17.45 1.38 -17.58
CA GLU A 85 16.14 2.02 -17.55
C GLU A 85 15.70 2.35 -16.13
N LEU A 86 15.83 1.38 -15.18
CA LEU A 86 15.52 1.60 -13.77
C LEU A 86 16.33 2.77 -13.19
N VAL A 87 17.65 2.78 -13.41
CA VAL A 87 18.53 3.86 -12.95
C VAL A 87 18.10 5.20 -13.55
N THR A 88 17.82 5.24 -14.84
CA THR A 88 17.42 6.48 -15.53
C THR A 88 16.10 7.05 -14.99
N GLN A 89 15.09 6.19 -14.77
CA GLN A 89 13.81 6.62 -14.21
C GLN A 89 13.95 7.04 -12.75
N PHE A 90 14.73 6.32 -11.96
CA PHE A 90 15.00 6.68 -10.58
C PHE A 90 15.65 8.06 -10.47
N LEU A 91 16.68 8.35 -11.28
CA LEU A 91 17.35 9.65 -11.29
C LEU A 91 16.41 10.79 -11.71
N LYS A 92 15.53 10.53 -12.69
CA LYS A 92 14.53 11.52 -13.14
C LYS A 92 13.56 11.93 -12.03
N GLU A 93 13.28 11.02 -11.07
CA GLU A 93 12.33 11.23 -9.98
C GLU A 93 13.02 11.57 -8.65
N ALA A 94 14.35 11.61 -8.61
CA ALA A 94 15.12 11.80 -7.39
C ALA A 94 15.23 13.26 -6.92
N ASP A 95 14.65 14.22 -7.64
CA ASP A 95 14.68 15.67 -7.33
C ASP A 95 16.11 16.18 -7.08
N LEU A 96 17.02 15.82 -7.99
CA LEU A 96 18.42 16.18 -7.88
C LEU A 96 18.66 17.64 -8.27
N PRO A 97 19.56 18.35 -7.57
CA PRO A 97 19.74 19.80 -7.75
C PRO A 97 20.33 20.18 -9.12
N ASP A 98 21.14 19.31 -9.70
CA ASP A 98 21.80 19.55 -10.99
C ASP A 98 22.25 18.26 -11.68
N GLU A 99 22.77 18.40 -12.91
CA GLU A 99 23.26 17.27 -13.70
C GLU A 99 24.51 16.61 -13.09
N ALA A 100 25.35 17.35 -12.38
CA ALA A 100 26.55 16.80 -11.74
C ALA A 100 26.19 15.86 -10.58
N ALA A 101 25.20 16.23 -9.78
CA ALA A 101 24.65 15.37 -8.74
C ALA A 101 24.04 14.10 -9.36
N GLY A 102 23.28 14.23 -10.45
CA GLY A 102 22.72 13.08 -11.18
C GLY A 102 23.80 12.13 -11.68
N LYS A 103 24.89 12.66 -12.24
CA LYS A 103 26.01 11.86 -12.70
C LYS A 103 26.73 11.13 -11.55
N ALA A 104 26.97 11.81 -10.43
CA ALA A 104 27.61 11.19 -9.26
C ALA A 104 26.77 10.05 -8.69
N VAL A 105 25.43 10.23 -8.61
CA VAL A 105 24.51 9.16 -8.17
C VAL A 105 24.50 8.00 -9.17
N ALA A 106 24.49 8.27 -10.48
CA ALA A 106 24.54 7.24 -11.51
C ALA A 106 25.85 6.42 -11.44
N GLU A 107 26.98 7.08 -11.26
CA GLU A 107 28.30 6.42 -11.10
C GLU A 107 28.29 5.53 -9.86
N TYR A 108 27.83 6.03 -8.72
CA TYR A 108 27.71 5.25 -7.49
C TYR A 108 26.83 3.99 -7.69
N LEU A 109 25.64 4.13 -8.27
CA LEU A 109 24.74 3.00 -8.52
C LEU A 109 25.32 1.98 -9.52
N SER A 110 26.12 2.44 -10.47
CA SER A 110 26.74 1.57 -11.50
C SER A 110 27.80 0.61 -10.93
N GLU A 111 28.43 0.97 -9.80
CA GLU A 111 29.46 0.16 -9.12
C GLU A 111 28.85 -0.97 -8.29
N LEU A 112 27.54 -0.93 -8.01
CA LEU A 112 26.82 -1.90 -7.17
C LEU A 112 26.29 -3.07 -7.99
N ASP A 113 26.18 -4.25 -7.37
CA ASP A 113 25.37 -5.33 -7.93
C ASP A 113 23.87 -4.97 -7.86
N ASP A 114 23.04 -5.75 -8.55
CA ASP A 114 21.60 -5.42 -8.69
C ASP A 114 20.88 -5.31 -7.33
N ARG A 115 21.17 -6.19 -6.39
CA ARG A 115 20.55 -6.16 -5.06
C ARG A 115 21.02 -4.95 -4.24
N ALA A 116 22.32 -4.70 -4.23
CA ALA A 116 22.89 -3.55 -3.54
C ALA A 116 22.39 -2.22 -4.14
N MET A 117 22.30 -2.16 -5.48
CA MET A 117 21.74 -1.01 -6.20
C MET A 117 20.29 -0.72 -5.81
N VAL A 118 19.43 -1.73 -5.87
CA VAL A 118 18.01 -1.57 -5.48
C VAL A 118 17.89 -1.22 -4.00
N SER A 119 18.68 -1.83 -3.13
CA SER A 119 18.72 -1.49 -1.70
C SER A 119 19.13 -0.03 -1.47
N ALA A 120 20.15 0.46 -2.19
CA ALA A 120 20.60 1.85 -2.09
C ALA A 120 19.52 2.83 -2.59
N MET A 121 18.79 2.49 -3.66
CA MET A 121 17.67 3.29 -4.15
C MET A 121 16.55 3.40 -3.09
N MET A 122 16.25 2.32 -2.38
CA MET A 122 15.23 2.28 -1.31
C MET A 122 15.70 3.03 -0.07
N ALA A 123 16.94 2.80 0.36
CA ALA A 123 17.53 3.40 1.54
C ALA A 123 17.74 4.92 1.43
N GLY A 124 17.75 5.44 0.20
CA GLY A 124 18.25 6.78 -0.08
C GLY A 124 19.77 6.80 -0.19
N ILE A 125 20.30 7.82 -0.84
CA ILE A 125 21.74 7.94 -1.11
C ILE A 125 22.29 9.11 -0.31
N ARG A 126 23.18 8.83 0.61
CA ARG A 126 23.83 9.87 1.42
C ARG A 126 24.87 10.62 0.60
N ARG A 127 25.02 11.91 0.83
CA ARG A 127 26.07 12.71 0.18
C ARG A 127 27.48 12.19 0.49
N SER A 128 27.67 11.57 1.68
CA SER A 128 28.93 10.91 2.08
C SER A 128 29.29 9.69 1.25
N ASP A 129 28.29 9.00 0.67
CA ASP A 129 28.50 7.78 -0.11
C ASP A 129 28.99 8.08 -1.52
N LEU A 130 28.77 9.33 -1.99
CA LEU A 130 29.20 9.76 -3.30
C LEU A 130 30.70 10.13 -3.27
N ARG A 131 31.50 9.47 -4.10
CA ARG A 131 32.93 9.75 -4.19
C ARG A 131 33.17 11.17 -4.72
N LYS A 132 33.85 11.98 -3.92
CA LYS A 132 34.38 13.26 -4.36
C LYS A 132 35.72 13.04 -5.05
N GLN A 133 35.71 12.75 -6.34
CA GLN A 133 36.93 12.70 -7.15
C GLN A 133 37.29 14.10 -7.62
N GLY A 134 38.28 14.73 -6.96
CA GLY A 134 38.81 16.02 -7.37
C GLY A 134 37.73 17.11 -7.40
N GLY A 135 38.03 18.31 -7.21
CA GLY A 135 37.06 19.39 -7.26
C GLY A 135 37.66 20.66 -6.67
N ARG A 136 36.98 21.76 -6.84
CA ARG A 136 37.35 23.01 -6.18
C ARG A 136 36.93 22.92 -4.70
N LEU A 137 37.62 23.62 -3.84
CA LEU A 137 37.24 23.72 -2.43
C LEU A 137 35.78 24.15 -2.25
N SER A 138 35.27 25.01 -3.14
CA SER A 138 33.85 25.42 -3.19
C SER A 138 32.90 24.24 -3.33
N ASP A 139 33.23 23.20 -4.12
CA ASP A 139 32.39 22.04 -4.34
C ASP A 139 32.31 21.16 -3.08
N HIS A 140 33.37 21.20 -2.26
CA HIS A 140 33.39 20.54 -0.95
C HIS A 140 32.68 21.36 0.12
N LEU A 141 32.64 22.67 0.03
CA LEU A 141 32.00 23.57 0.97
C LEU A 141 30.48 23.65 0.75
N SER A 142 30.04 23.66 -0.50
CA SER A 142 28.58 23.67 -0.80
C SER A 142 27.82 22.49 -0.21
N GLY A 143 28.47 21.34 -0.06
CA GLY A 143 27.88 20.18 0.61
C GLY A 143 27.84 20.28 2.15
N LEU A 144 28.51 21.25 2.76
CA LEU A 144 28.52 21.48 4.21
C LEU A 144 27.49 22.55 4.63
N GLU A 145 27.09 23.43 3.70
CA GLU A 145 26.23 24.58 4.04
C GLU A 145 24.72 24.23 4.07
N GLU A 146 24.29 23.14 3.46
CA GLU A 146 22.85 22.82 3.35
C GLU A 146 22.30 21.93 4.47
N GLY A 147 23.11 21.41 5.38
CA GLY A 147 22.65 20.62 6.55
C GLY A 147 21.92 19.30 6.22
N TYR A 148 21.45 19.11 4.98
CA TYR A 148 20.73 17.91 4.57
C TYR A 148 21.69 16.81 4.08
N PRO A 149 21.70 15.61 4.73
CA PRO A 149 22.72 14.61 4.48
C PRO A 149 22.53 13.77 3.21
N PHE A 150 21.34 13.82 2.58
CA PHE A 150 21.03 12.97 1.46
C PHE A 150 21.18 13.71 0.12
N ALA A 151 21.69 13.00 -0.87
CA ALA A 151 21.58 13.36 -2.29
C ALA A 151 20.24 12.88 -2.86
N VAL A 152 19.75 11.74 -2.40
CA VAL A 152 18.43 11.20 -2.74
C VAL A 152 17.75 10.75 -1.46
N ASP A 153 16.52 11.20 -1.24
CA ASP A 153 15.73 10.88 -0.04
C ASP A 153 15.52 9.36 0.14
N PRO A 154 15.50 8.87 1.39
CA PRO A 154 15.06 7.51 1.69
C PRO A 154 13.56 7.32 1.41
N MET A 155 13.12 6.07 1.31
CA MET A 155 11.72 5.69 1.11
C MET A 155 11.20 4.89 2.32
N PRO A 156 11.03 5.49 3.51
CA PRO A 156 10.74 4.77 4.75
C PRO A 156 9.37 4.10 4.74
N ASN A 157 8.44 4.54 3.87
CA ASN A 157 7.09 3.98 3.78
C ASN A 157 7.00 2.71 2.90
N LEU A 158 8.11 2.21 2.32
CA LEU A 158 8.09 1.04 1.43
C LEU A 158 7.55 -0.24 2.07
N TYR A 159 7.66 -0.41 3.38
CA TYR A 159 7.09 -1.59 4.05
C TYR A 159 5.55 -1.60 4.03
N PHE A 160 4.90 -0.48 3.67
CA PHE A 160 3.50 -0.41 3.32
C PHE A 160 3.31 -0.72 1.83
N THR A 161 3.46 -1.99 1.47
CA THR A 161 3.39 -2.45 0.07
C THR A 161 2.00 -2.32 -0.54
N ARG A 162 0.99 -1.98 0.27
CA ARG A 162 -0.40 -1.80 -0.17
C ARG A 162 -0.60 -0.57 -1.03
N ASP A 163 0.06 0.55 -0.70
CA ASP A 163 -0.28 1.86 -1.25
C ASP A 163 0.25 2.10 -2.68
N PRO A 164 1.50 1.69 -3.05
CA PRO A 164 2.08 2.02 -4.35
C PRO A 164 1.43 1.34 -5.55
N PHE A 165 0.75 0.22 -5.34
CA PHE A 165 0.00 -0.52 -6.35
C PHE A 165 -0.99 -1.48 -5.71
N ALA A 166 -2.01 -1.92 -6.46
CA ALA A 166 -3.01 -2.88 -5.99
C ALA A 166 -3.30 -3.94 -7.04
N THR A 167 -3.41 -5.20 -6.59
CA THR A 167 -3.91 -6.30 -7.40
C THR A 167 -5.44 -6.33 -7.34
N ILE A 168 -6.10 -6.39 -8.49
CA ILE A 168 -7.56 -6.39 -8.63
C ILE A 168 -7.94 -7.45 -9.66
N GLY A 169 -8.62 -8.51 -9.22
CA GLY A 169 -8.92 -9.65 -10.10
C GLY A 169 -7.63 -10.31 -10.60
N THR A 170 -7.42 -10.32 -11.89
CA THR A 170 -6.23 -10.89 -12.56
C THR A 170 -5.22 -9.82 -13.02
N GLY A 171 -5.44 -8.55 -12.68
CA GLY A 171 -4.62 -7.44 -13.12
C GLY A 171 -4.14 -6.56 -11.97
N VAL A 172 -3.49 -5.45 -12.31
CA VAL A 172 -2.85 -4.55 -11.38
C VAL A 172 -3.12 -3.08 -11.71
N SER A 173 -3.25 -2.28 -10.69
CA SER A 173 -3.28 -0.82 -10.72
C SER A 173 -1.94 -0.31 -10.19
N ILE A 174 -1.17 0.46 -10.96
CA ILE A 174 0.06 1.12 -10.51
C ILE A 174 -0.26 2.58 -10.23
N HIS A 175 0.00 3.04 -9.02
CA HIS A 175 -0.62 4.26 -8.53
C HIS A 175 0.21 5.51 -8.82
N ARG A 176 -0.49 6.62 -8.95
CA ARG A 176 0.03 7.96 -8.73
C ARG A 176 -0.20 8.31 -7.28
N MET A 177 0.87 8.37 -6.49
CA MET A 177 0.73 8.74 -5.08
C MET A 177 0.35 10.22 -4.93
N HIS A 178 -0.44 10.52 -3.90
CA HIS A 178 -0.84 11.89 -3.59
C HIS A 178 0.35 12.81 -3.31
N THR A 179 1.36 12.28 -2.62
CA THR A 179 2.58 13.02 -2.31
C THR A 179 3.72 12.64 -3.24
N VAL A 180 4.44 13.64 -3.73
CA VAL A 180 5.59 13.44 -4.62
C VAL A 180 6.66 12.57 -3.96
N THR A 181 6.88 12.73 -2.66
CA THR A 181 7.85 11.95 -1.87
C THR A 181 7.64 10.46 -2.01
N ARG A 182 6.39 9.97 -1.92
CA ARG A 182 6.07 8.54 -2.05
C ARG A 182 5.92 8.07 -3.51
N ASN A 183 5.82 8.98 -4.47
CA ASN A 183 5.57 8.57 -5.85
C ASN A 183 6.69 7.69 -6.43
N ARG A 184 7.93 7.84 -5.95
CA ARG A 184 9.07 7.00 -6.34
C ARG A 184 8.92 5.53 -5.93
N GLU A 185 8.16 5.24 -4.86
CA GLU A 185 7.88 3.87 -4.42
C GLU A 185 7.16 3.07 -5.51
N THR A 186 6.30 3.73 -6.31
CA THR A 186 5.53 3.09 -7.38
C THR A 186 6.39 2.65 -8.57
N LEU A 187 7.62 3.16 -8.68
CA LEU A 187 8.59 2.77 -9.70
C LEU A 187 8.92 1.28 -9.61
N PHE A 188 9.10 0.76 -8.41
CA PHE A 188 9.39 -0.65 -8.19
C PHE A 188 8.23 -1.55 -8.64
N GLY A 189 6.99 -1.18 -8.30
CA GLY A 189 5.79 -1.86 -8.79
C GLY A 189 5.72 -1.85 -10.32
N ARG A 190 5.96 -0.69 -10.94
CA ARG A 190 6.00 -0.58 -12.40
C ARG A 190 6.99 -1.59 -13.01
N PHE A 191 8.24 -1.62 -12.54
CA PHE A 191 9.27 -2.53 -13.07
C PHE A 191 8.92 -4.00 -12.86
N ILE A 192 8.36 -4.38 -11.72
CA ILE A 192 7.88 -5.74 -11.49
C ILE A 192 6.84 -6.12 -12.55
N PHE A 193 5.84 -5.30 -12.74
CA PHE A 193 4.74 -5.66 -13.63
C PHE A 193 5.03 -5.40 -15.13
N GLU A 194 6.13 -4.76 -15.49
CA GLU A 194 6.59 -4.60 -16.88
C GLU A 194 7.62 -5.64 -17.29
N HIS A 195 8.51 -6.04 -16.38
CA HIS A 195 9.70 -6.82 -16.73
C HIS A 195 9.80 -8.17 -16.03
N ASN A 196 9.06 -8.39 -14.90
CA ASN A 196 9.13 -9.67 -14.23
C ASN A 196 8.44 -10.76 -15.06
N PRO A 197 9.13 -11.89 -15.38
CA PRO A 197 8.55 -12.94 -16.23
C PRO A 197 7.22 -13.51 -15.72
N TRP A 198 6.96 -13.48 -14.41
CA TRP A 198 5.74 -14.02 -13.80
C TRP A 198 4.56 -13.05 -13.86
N TYR A 199 4.82 -11.71 -13.93
CA TYR A 199 3.79 -10.68 -13.77
C TYR A 199 3.60 -9.75 -14.97
N GLN A 200 4.53 -9.73 -15.93
CA GLN A 200 4.53 -8.80 -17.07
C GLN A 200 3.29 -8.87 -17.98
N ASN A 201 2.52 -9.96 -17.91
CA ASN A 201 1.30 -10.14 -18.70
C ASN A 201 0.01 -9.73 -17.95
N ALA A 202 0.14 -9.20 -16.72
CA ALA A 202 -1.01 -8.75 -15.94
C ALA A 202 -1.67 -7.53 -16.60
N PRO A 203 -3.01 -7.53 -16.80
CA PRO A 203 -3.71 -6.33 -17.26
C PRO A 203 -3.46 -5.13 -16.37
N ARG A 204 -3.42 -3.93 -16.95
CA ARG A 204 -3.24 -2.66 -16.24
C ARG A 204 -4.57 -1.95 -16.09
N TRP A 205 -4.97 -1.69 -14.85
CA TRP A 205 -6.20 -0.97 -14.57
C TRP A 205 -6.01 0.53 -14.39
N TYR A 206 -4.83 0.95 -13.93
CA TYR A 206 -4.43 2.33 -13.72
C TYR A 206 -2.92 2.47 -13.85
N ASP A 207 -2.47 3.64 -14.28
CA ASP A 207 -1.05 3.90 -14.53
C ASP A 207 -0.54 5.10 -13.72
N ARG A 208 0.67 4.99 -13.19
CA ARG A 208 1.33 6.02 -12.39
C ARG A 208 1.59 7.34 -13.12
N SER A 209 1.50 7.36 -14.44
CA SER A 209 1.60 8.58 -15.26
C SER A 209 0.32 9.41 -15.29
N ALA A 210 -0.78 8.94 -14.71
CA ALA A 210 -2.02 9.68 -14.60
C ALA A 210 -1.83 10.99 -13.82
N SER A 211 -2.73 11.96 -14.03
CA SER A 211 -2.66 13.27 -13.40
C SER A 211 -3.23 13.31 -11.98
N SER A 212 -4.19 12.44 -11.67
CA SER A 212 -4.88 12.35 -10.38
C SER A 212 -4.30 11.27 -9.48
N SER A 213 -4.43 11.44 -8.16
CA SER A 213 -3.87 10.52 -7.19
C SER A 213 -4.81 9.36 -6.87
N LEU A 214 -4.20 8.17 -6.70
CA LEU A 214 -4.84 6.93 -6.28
C LEU A 214 -3.86 6.17 -5.38
N GLU A 215 -4.31 5.70 -4.22
CA GLU A 215 -3.49 4.89 -3.31
C GLU A 215 -4.22 3.60 -2.93
N GLY A 216 -3.49 2.49 -2.79
CA GLY A 216 -4.05 1.16 -2.63
C GLY A 216 -4.73 0.88 -1.29
N GLY A 217 -4.46 1.68 -0.26
CA GLY A 217 -5.21 1.64 0.99
C GLY A 217 -6.69 2.00 0.83
N ASP A 218 -7.02 2.71 -0.25
CA ASP A 218 -8.41 3.03 -0.61
C ASP A 218 -9.09 1.94 -1.44
N ILE A 219 -8.38 0.91 -1.91
CA ILE A 219 -8.92 -0.11 -2.82
C ILE A 219 -9.17 -1.41 -2.06
N LEU A 220 -10.43 -1.87 -2.01
CA LEU A 220 -10.83 -3.14 -1.42
C LEU A 220 -11.63 -3.98 -2.43
N VAL A 221 -11.21 -5.20 -2.68
CA VAL A 221 -11.94 -6.16 -3.50
C VAL A 221 -12.96 -6.88 -2.62
N LEU A 222 -14.21 -6.39 -2.57
CA LEU A 222 -15.22 -6.94 -1.67
C LEU A 222 -15.78 -8.29 -2.15
N SER A 223 -15.89 -8.45 -3.47
CA SER A 223 -16.28 -9.70 -4.10
C SER A 223 -15.74 -9.76 -5.54
N PRO A 224 -15.86 -10.91 -6.24
CA PRO A 224 -15.49 -10.98 -7.66
C PRO A 224 -16.22 -9.97 -8.55
N GLN A 225 -17.38 -9.44 -8.11
CA GLN A 225 -18.19 -8.49 -8.87
C GLN A 225 -18.13 -7.05 -8.34
N VAL A 226 -17.65 -6.83 -7.11
CA VAL A 226 -17.74 -5.52 -6.44
C VAL A 226 -16.39 -5.05 -5.93
N LEU A 227 -15.96 -3.91 -6.45
CA LEU A 227 -14.77 -3.19 -5.97
C LEU A 227 -15.23 -2.01 -5.10
N ALA A 228 -14.65 -1.83 -3.93
CA ALA A 228 -14.82 -0.62 -3.12
C ALA A 228 -13.59 0.29 -3.27
N VAL A 229 -13.82 1.61 -3.38
CA VAL A 229 -12.75 2.60 -3.46
C VAL A 229 -13.08 3.78 -2.55
N GLY A 230 -12.15 4.20 -1.70
CA GLY A 230 -12.32 5.37 -0.84
C GLY A 230 -12.10 6.68 -1.60
N ILE A 231 -13.01 7.64 -1.46
CA ILE A 231 -12.76 9.06 -1.78
C ILE A 231 -12.17 9.67 -0.52
N SER A 232 -10.85 9.79 -0.49
CA SER A 232 -10.11 10.12 0.73
C SER A 232 -9.27 11.40 0.58
N GLN A 233 -8.36 11.62 1.51
CA GLN A 233 -7.33 12.63 1.38
C GLN A 233 -6.30 12.27 0.28
N ARG A 234 -6.13 10.97 -0.02
CA ARG A 234 -5.09 10.40 -0.87
C ARG A 234 -5.58 9.98 -2.25
N THR A 235 -6.89 9.76 -2.40
CA THR A 235 -7.50 9.28 -3.64
C THR A 235 -8.57 10.26 -4.12
N GLU A 236 -8.40 10.73 -5.36
CA GLU A 236 -9.24 11.74 -6.00
C GLU A 236 -10.34 11.10 -6.86
N GLY A 237 -11.45 11.82 -7.07
CA GLY A 237 -12.58 11.34 -7.88
C GLY A 237 -12.18 10.99 -9.31
N ASP A 238 -11.37 11.82 -9.97
CA ASP A 238 -10.92 11.59 -11.35
C ASP A 238 -10.14 10.28 -11.51
N SER A 239 -9.35 9.88 -10.50
CA SER A 239 -8.64 8.61 -10.53
C SER A 239 -9.57 7.43 -10.34
N ILE A 240 -10.62 7.58 -9.53
CA ILE A 240 -11.66 6.57 -9.36
C ILE A 240 -12.44 6.39 -10.66
N ASP A 241 -12.79 7.47 -11.35
CA ASP A 241 -13.46 7.42 -12.66
C ASP A 241 -12.64 6.63 -13.69
N GLN A 242 -11.32 6.91 -13.79
CA GLN A 242 -10.43 6.19 -14.69
C GLN A 242 -10.29 4.71 -14.33
N LEU A 243 -10.09 4.39 -13.04
CA LEU A 243 -10.00 3.03 -12.55
C LEU A 243 -11.30 2.25 -12.82
N ALA A 244 -12.45 2.83 -12.46
CA ALA A 244 -13.77 2.22 -12.65
C ALA A 244 -14.04 1.96 -14.11
N GLN A 245 -13.83 2.95 -14.99
CA GLN A 245 -14.02 2.79 -16.44
C GLN A 245 -13.17 1.64 -16.99
N THR A 246 -11.91 1.54 -16.60
CA THR A 246 -10.99 0.51 -17.07
C THR A 246 -11.37 -0.87 -16.52
N VAL A 247 -11.58 -0.98 -15.20
CA VAL A 247 -11.93 -2.25 -14.56
C VAL A 247 -13.26 -2.78 -15.07
N LEU A 248 -14.30 -1.94 -15.13
CA LEU A 248 -15.63 -2.37 -15.53
C LEU A 248 -15.73 -2.71 -17.04
N SER A 249 -14.95 -2.05 -17.90
CA SER A 249 -14.98 -2.33 -19.34
C SER A 249 -14.08 -3.49 -19.76
N GLN A 250 -12.97 -3.74 -19.05
CA GLN A 250 -11.96 -4.72 -19.47
C GLN A 250 -11.93 -5.99 -18.63
N SER A 251 -12.31 -5.94 -17.34
CA SER A 251 -12.43 -7.14 -16.55
C SER A 251 -13.69 -7.93 -16.96
N LYS A 252 -13.62 -9.25 -16.80
CA LYS A 252 -14.77 -10.12 -17.12
C LYS A 252 -15.71 -10.35 -15.93
N THR A 253 -15.33 -9.90 -14.75
CA THR A 253 -16.00 -10.26 -13.50
C THR A 253 -16.59 -9.06 -12.78
N PHE A 254 -15.88 -7.94 -12.68
CA PHE A 254 -16.39 -6.76 -11.97
C PHE A 254 -17.58 -6.13 -12.70
N GLN A 255 -18.61 -5.84 -11.92
CA GLN A 255 -19.88 -5.26 -12.41
C GLN A 255 -20.12 -3.87 -11.84
N LYS A 256 -19.57 -3.57 -10.67
CA LYS A 256 -19.73 -2.27 -10.02
C LYS A 256 -18.51 -1.84 -9.20
N VAL A 257 -18.36 -0.53 -9.09
CA VAL A 257 -17.43 0.12 -8.15
C VAL A 257 -18.25 0.95 -7.17
N LEU A 258 -17.99 0.75 -5.87
CA LEU A 258 -18.59 1.53 -4.80
C LEU A 258 -17.56 2.56 -4.31
N ALA A 259 -17.78 3.83 -4.63
CA ALA A 259 -16.89 4.90 -4.18
C ALA A 259 -17.41 5.48 -2.85
N PHE A 260 -16.69 5.20 -1.76
CA PHE A 260 -17.06 5.58 -0.39
C PHE A 260 -16.52 6.97 -0.06
N ASN A 261 -17.40 7.93 0.24
CA ASN A 261 -16.98 9.26 0.68
C ASN A 261 -16.67 9.25 2.17
N ILE A 262 -15.38 9.05 2.52
CA ILE A 262 -14.94 9.02 3.91
C ILE A 262 -14.50 10.42 4.40
N PRO A 263 -14.54 10.68 5.73
CA PRO A 263 -14.07 11.95 6.28
C PRO A 263 -12.59 12.19 5.95
N LYS A 264 -12.27 13.36 5.38
CA LYS A 264 -10.89 13.74 5.02
C LYS A 264 -10.15 14.25 6.24
N SER A 265 -9.34 13.39 6.86
CA SER A 265 -8.47 13.75 7.98
C SER A 265 -7.22 12.88 7.99
N ARG A 266 -6.18 13.35 8.68
CA ARG A 266 -4.93 12.55 8.84
C ARG A 266 -5.17 11.21 9.54
N SER A 267 -6.19 11.09 10.39
CA SER A 267 -6.55 9.85 11.06
C SER A 267 -7.26 8.86 10.13
N PHE A 268 -7.82 9.33 9.02
CA PHE A 268 -8.56 8.55 8.02
C PHE A 268 -7.93 8.74 6.65
N MET A 269 -6.64 8.40 6.54
CA MET A 269 -5.89 8.59 5.30
C MET A 269 -6.47 7.79 4.14
N HIS A 270 -6.90 6.56 4.40
CA HIS A 270 -7.45 5.62 3.43
C HIS A 270 -8.70 4.92 3.97
N LEU A 271 -9.46 4.31 3.07
CA LEU A 271 -10.64 3.51 3.42
C LEU A 271 -10.29 2.36 4.37
N ASP A 272 -9.17 1.67 4.16
CA ASP A 272 -8.75 0.53 4.97
C ASP A 272 -8.31 0.89 6.41
N THR A 273 -8.13 2.17 6.70
CA THR A 273 -7.90 2.63 8.08
C THR A 273 -9.18 2.69 8.89
N VAL A 274 -10.33 2.73 8.23
CA VAL A 274 -11.65 2.86 8.87
C VAL A 274 -12.61 1.72 8.56
N PHE A 275 -12.26 0.87 7.59
CA PHE A 275 -13.12 -0.20 7.10
C PHE A 275 -12.30 -1.32 6.47
N THR A 276 -12.41 -2.55 6.98
CA THR A 276 -11.86 -3.76 6.33
C THR A 276 -12.83 -4.92 6.44
N MET A 277 -12.83 -5.80 5.43
CA MET A 277 -13.62 -7.02 5.41
C MET A 277 -12.85 -8.13 6.13
N VAL A 278 -13.48 -8.81 7.10
CA VAL A 278 -12.86 -9.86 7.93
C VAL A 278 -13.50 -11.23 7.76
N ASP A 279 -14.76 -11.29 7.30
CA ASP A 279 -15.47 -12.51 6.97
C ASP A 279 -16.48 -12.22 5.85
N ARG A 280 -17.23 -13.21 5.38
CA ARG A 280 -18.20 -13.09 4.30
C ARG A 280 -19.24 -11.99 4.52
N ASP A 281 -19.66 -11.80 5.77
CA ASP A 281 -20.68 -10.85 6.19
C ASP A 281 -20.25 -9.95 7.36
N LYS A 282 -18.92 -9.94 7.69
CA LYS A 282 -18.40 -9.17 8.83
C LYS A 282 -17.28 -8.20 8.40
N PHE A 283 -17.35 -7.02 8.97
CA PHE A 283 -16.42 -5.92 8.65
C PHE A 283 -15.97 -5.23 9.93
N THR A 284 -14.67 -4.91 10.04
CA THR A 284 -14.22 -3.96 11.05
C THR A 284 -14.51 -2.56 10.58
N VAL A 285 -14.93 -1.70 11.49
CA VAL A 285 -15.27 -0.31 11.16
C VAL A 285 -14.83 0.65 12.26
N HIS A 286 -14.41 1.84 11.88
CA HIS A 286 -14.27 2.93 12.84
C HIS A 286 -15.64 3.52 13.19
N PRO A 287 -15.93 3.84 14.48
CA PRO A 287 -17.24 4.38 14.90
C PRO A 287 -17.70 5.60 14.11
N ASN A 288 -16.80 6.44 13.61
CA ASN A 288 -17.18 7.66 12.87
C ASN A 288 -17.81 7.39 11.49
N ILE A 289 -17.72 6.16 10.96
CA ILE A 289 -18.39 5.79 9.70
C ILE A 289 -19.63 4.92 9.92
N LEU A 290 -20.04 4.71 11.18
CA LEU A 290 -21.28 4.00 11.52
C LEU A 290 -22.56 4.85 11.34
N SER A 291 -22.42 6.18 11.20
CA SER A 291 -23.53 7.06 10.78
C SER A 291 -23.81 6.87 9.29
N ASP A 292 -24.83 7.57 8.78
CA ASP A 292 -25.12 7.57 7.36
C ASP A 292 -23.88 7.96 6.54
N ILE A 293 -23.50 7.08 5.61
CA ILE A 293 -22.40 7.27 4.69
C ILE A 293 -22.93 7.53 3.28
N THR A 294 -22.23 8.35 2.54
CA THR A 294 -22.51 8.57 1.11
C THR A 294 -21.60 7.68 0.28
N VAL A 295 -22.21 6.91 -0.61
CA VAL A 295 -21.52 6.03 -1.56
C VAL A 295 -21.99 6.37 -2.98
N PHE A 296 -21.06 6.45 -3.92
CA PHE A 296 -21.37 6.56 -5.33
C PHE A 296 -21.24 5.18 -5.97
N VAL A 297 -22.36 4.66 -6.47
CA VAL A 297 -22.40 3.37 -7.18
C VAL A 297 -22.12 3.63 -8.65
N MET A 298 -21.07 3.02 -9.17
CA MET A 298 -20.61 3.18 -10.55
C MET A 298 -20.76 1.87 -11.29
N GLU A 299 -21.49 1.90 -12.39
CA GLU A 299 -21.79 0.73 -13.24
C GLU A 299 -21.72 1.15 -14.71
N LEU A 300 -21.50 0.18 -15.62
CA LEU A 300 -21.62 0.45 -17.06
C LEU A 300 -23.03 0.12 -17.54
N SER A 301 -23.61 1.02 -18.35
CA SER A 301 -24.83 0.74 -19.09
C SER A 301 -24.58 -0.31 -20.19
N GLU A 302 -25.66 -0.81 -20.81
CA GLU A 302 -25.57 -1.69 -21.98
C GLU A 302 -24.74 -1.10 -23.14
N ASN A 303 -24.70 0.23 -23.23
CA ASN A 303 -23.93 0.98 -24.23
C ASN A 303 -22.48 1.31 -23.76
N GLN A 304 -21.98 0.67 -22.69
CA GLN A 304 -20.65 0.89 -22.13
C GLN A 304 -20.41 2.33 -21.63
N GLN A 305 -21.46 3.07 -21.28
CA GLN A 305 -21.37 4.40 -20.68
C GLN A 305 -21.42 4.28 -19.16
N MET A 306 -20.55 4.99 -18.48
CA MET A 306 -20.53 5.07 -17.02
C MET A 306 -21.82 5.70 -16.51
N GLN A 307 -22.47 5.01 -15.59
CA GLN A 307 -23.60 5.49 -14.81
C GLN A 307 -23.16 5.61 -13.36
N ILE A 308 -23.43 6.77 -12.75
CA ILE A 308 -23.09 7.04 -11.36
C ILE A 308 -24.36 7.40 -10.62
N ARG A 309 -24.64 6.63 -9.55
CA ARG A 309 -25.79 6.86 -8.67
C ARG A 309 -25.28 7.15 -7.26
N GLN A 310 -25.71 8.26 -6.66
CA GLN A 310 -25.45 8.56 -5.27
C GLN A 310 -26.46 7.86 -4.37
N GLU A 311 -25.96 7.19 -3.35
CA GLU A 311 -26.74 6.59 -2.26
C GLU A 311 -26.23 7.14 -0.92
N THR A 312 -27.18 7.42 -0.02
CA THR A 312 -26.85 7.84 1.35
C THR A 312 -27.71 7.02 2.29
N GLY A 313 -27.09 6.35 3.23
CA GLY A 313 -27.79 5.48 4.18
C GLY A 313 -26.83 4.77 5.13
N ARG A 314 -27.36 3.82 5.89
CA ARG A 314 -26.59 3.01 6.81
C ARG A 314 -25.64 2.10 6.02
N LEU A 315 -24.40 2.02 6.48
CA LEU A 315 -23.38 1.20 5.83
C LEU A 315 -23.80 -0.28 5.70
N GLU A 316 -24.47 -0.84 6.74
CA GLU A 316 -24.95 -2.22 6.69
C GLU A 316 -25.94 -2.47 5.55
N ASP A 317 -26.85 -1.53 5.30
CA ASP A 317 -27.90 -1.66 4.28
C ASP A 317 -27.29 -1.57 2.88
N ILE A 318 -26.37 -0.63 2.66
CA ILE A 318 -25.60 -0.50 1.42
C ILE A 318 -24.80 -1.78 1.13
N LEU A 319 -24.09 -2.31 2.12
CA LEU A 319 -23.30 -3.55 1.94
C LEU A 319 -24.20 -4.76 1.66
N LYS A 320 -25.34 -4.90 2.36
CA LYS A 320 -26.32 -5.97 2.09
C LYS A 320 -26.80 -5.95 0.65
N GLU A 321 -27.21 -4.78 0.16
CA GLU A 321 -27.75 -4.62 -1.19
C GLU A 321 -26.71 -4.97 -2.25
N HIS A 322 -25.51 -4.36 -2.15
CA HIS A 322 -24.53 -4.47 -3.21
C HIS A 322 -23.72 -5.77 -3.20
N LEU A 323 -23.61 -6.44 -2.04
CA LEU A 323 -22.95 -7.74 -1.93
C LEU A 323 -23.94 -8.91 -1.95
N GLY A 324 -25.25 -8.65 -1.99
CA GLY A 324 -26.29 -9.69 -1.98
C GLY A 324 -26.33 -10.48 -0.66
N LEU A 325 -26.01 -9.85 0.46
CA LEU A 325 -25.93 -10.49 1.77
C LEU A 325 -27.28 -10.40 2.50
N SER A 326 -27.65 -11.48 3.20
CA SER A 326 -28.85 -11.49 4.06
C SER A 326 -28.65 -10.69 5.36
N GLN A 327 -27.42 -10.63 5.83
CA GLN A 327 -27.02 -9.89 7.03
C GLN A 327 -25.62 -9.29 6.87
N VAL A 328 -25.33 -8.23 7.60
CA VAL A 328 -24.00 -7.63 7.73
C VAL A 328 -23.75 -7.33 9.21
N THR A 329 -22.57 -7.69 9.70
CA THR A 329 -22.12 -7.40 11.05
C THR A 329 -20.97 -6.40 10.99
N LEU A 330 -21.17 -5.23 11.58
CA LEU A 330 -20.12 -4.23 11.73
C LEU A 330 -19.49 -4.37 13.12
N ILE A 331 -18.18 -4.57 13.18
CA ILE A 331 -17.40 -4.74 14.40
C ILE A 331 -16.67 -3.42 14.67
N PRO A 332 -17.12 -2.62 15.65
CA PRO A 332 -16.54 -1.29 15.89
C PRO A 332 -15.16 -1.40 16.54
N CYS A 333 -14.20 -0.65 16.01
CA CYS A 333 -12.91 -0.43 16.64
C CYS A 333 -13.11 0.22 18.03
N GLY A 334 -12.46 -0.32 19.07
CA GLY A 334 -12.54 0.20 20.43
C GLY A 334 -13.88 -0.03 21.16
N GLN A 335 -14.71 -0.95 20.71
CA GLN A 335 -16.01 -1.34 21.36
C GLN A 335 -16.94 -0.16 21.72
N GLY A 336 -16.94 0.91 20.92
CA GLY A 336 -17.78 2.09 21.17
C GLY A 336 -17.26 3.04 22.27
N SER A 337 -16.14 2.75 22.91
CA SER A 337 -15.41 3.70 23.75
C SER A 337 -14.73 4.74 22.88
N VAL A 338 -15.03 6.00 23.08
CA VAL A 338 -14.40 7.11 22.32
C VAL A 338 -12.87 7.13 22.52
N ILE A 339 -12.41 6.84 23.73
CA ILE A 339 -10.98 6.83 24.07
C ILE A 339 -10.29 5.64 23.37
N ASP A 340 -10.85 4.43 23.53
CA ASP A 340 -10.24 3.24 22.96
C ASP A 340 -10.31 3.26 21.42
N ALA A 341 -11.42 3.73 20.86
CA ALA A 341 -11.55 3.92 19.42
C ALA A 341 -10.47 4.86 18.87
N ALA A 342 -10.25 6.01 19.52
CA ALA A 342 -9.22 6.95 19.09
C ALA A 342 -7.79 6.39 19.23
N ARG A 343 -7.51 5.68 20.34
CA ARG A 343 -6.19 5.07 20.59
C ARG A 343 -5.89 3.92 19.64
N GLU A 344 -6.86 3.02 19.44
CA GLU A 344 -6.66 1.85 18.59
C GLU A 344 -6.75 2.20 17.10
N GLN A 345 -7.54 3.23 16.73
CA GLN A 345 -7.47 3.80 15.39
C GLN A 345 -6.07 4.38 15.09
N TRP A 346 -5.46 5.08 16.05
CA TRP A 346 -4.08 5.59 15.89
C TRP A 346 -3.06 4.45 15.70
N SER A 347 -3.38 3.27 16.19
CA SER A 347 -2.57 2.04 16.08
C SER A 347 -3.14 1.05 15.04
N ASP A 348 -3.94 1.55 14.08
CA ASP A 348 -4.46 0.80 12.94
C ASP A 348 -5.34 -0.41 13.34
N GLY A 349 -6.17 -0.25 14.37
CA GLY A 349 -7.03 -1.32 14.89
C GLY A 349 -8.05 -1.86 13.89
N SER A 350 -8.51 -1.03 12.94
CA SER A 350 -9.39 -1.46 11.84
C SER A 350 -8.64 -1.99 10.62
N ASN A 351 -7.31 -1.83 10.54
CA ASN A 351 -6.48 -2.23 9.39
C ASN A 351 -6.04 -3.69 9.51
N THR A 352 -7.00 -4.61 9.45
CA THR A 352 -6.77 -6.04 9.60
C THR A 352 -6.45 -6.71 8.26
N LEU A 353 -5.60 -7.72 8.25
CA LEU A 353 -5.35 -8.56 7.08
C LEU A 353 -6.09 -9.89 7.22
N ALA A 354 -7.15 -10.10 6.45
CA ALA A 354 -7.76 -11.41 6.38
C ALA A 354 -6.87 -12.39 5.58
N ILE A 355 -6.60 -13.56 6.17
CA ILE A 355 -5.84 -14.65 5.54
C ILE A 355 -6.74 -15.80 5.08
N ALA A 356 -7.95 -15.84 5.61
CA ALA A 356 -9.07 -16.69 5.19
C ALA A 356 -10.37 -16.05 5.72
N PRO A 357 -11.57 -16.47 5.24
CA PRO A 357 -12.83 -15.99 5.79
C PRO A 357 -12.89 -16.26 7.30
N GLY A 358 -13.13 -15.23 8.10
CA GLY A 358 -13.17 -15.31 9.56
C GLY A 358 -11.81 -15.52 10.25
N GLU A 359 -10.68 -15.30 9.55
CA GLU A 359 -9.34 -15.48 10.09
C GLU A 359 -8.44 -14.30 9.69
N VAL A 360 -7.94 -13.53 10.67
CA VAL A 360 -7.23 -12.27 10.43
C VAL A 360 -5.92 -12.16 11.20
N VAL A 361 -4.95 -11.42 10.61
CA VAL A 361 -3.76 -10.93 11.31
C VAL A 361 -4.01 -9.53 11.83
N VAL A 362 -3.67 -9.28 13.09
CA VAL A 362 -3.90 -8.03 13.83
C VAL A 362 -2.69 -7.66 14.69
N TYR A 363 -2.60 -6.42 15.11
CA TYR A 363 -1.60 -5.99 16.08
C TYR A 363 -2.02 -6.33 17.52
N THR A 364 -1.13 -6.89 18.32
CA THR A 364 -1.35 -7.23 19.72
C THR A 364 -1.82 -6.03 20.57
N ARG A 365 -1.36 -4.84 20.25
CA ARG A 365 -1.65 -3.61 21.01
C ARG A 365 -3.10 -3.14 20.92
N ASN A 366 -3.87 -3.59 19.92
CA ASN A 366 -5.27 -3.23 19.71
C ASN A 366 -6.20 -4.21 20.45
N HIS A 367 -5.96 -4.39 21.74
CA HIS A 367 -6.56 -5.48 22.55
C HIS A 367 -8.08 -5.36 22.72
N VAL A 368 -8.66 -4.15 22.66
CA VAL A 368 -10.11 -3.93 22.77
C VAL A 368 -10.79 -4.37 21.47
N THR A 369 -10.29 -3.93 20.32
CA THR A 369 -10.78 -4.35 19.00
C THR A 369 -10.56 -5.84 18.78
N ASN A 370 -9.40 -6.38 19.18
CA ASN A 370 -9.12 -7.81 19.09
C ASN A 370 -10.15 -8.65 19.82
N ARG A 371 -10.53 -8.25 21.04
CA ARG A 371 -11.60 -8.90 21.79
C ARG A 371 -12.93 -8.85 21.06
N SER A 372 -13.30 -7.70 20.49
CA SER A 372 -14.52 -7.57 19.70
C SER A 372 -14.55 -8.51 18.49
N LEU A 373 -13.39 -8.69 17.82
CA LEU A 373 -13.24 -9.64 16.72
C LEU A 373 -13.47 -11.08 17.21
N GLU A 374 -12.85 -11.49 18.33
CA GLU A 374 -13.02 -12.83 18.91
C GLU A 374 -14.46 -13.07 19.36
N GLU A 375 -15.12 -12.09 20.00
CA GLU A 375 -16.52 -12.15 20.39
C GLU A 375 -17.47 -12.29 19.18
N ALA A 376 -17.08 -11.72 18.03
CA ALA A 376 -17.77 -11.90 16.74
C ALA A 376 -17.44 -13.22 16.02
N GLY A 377 -16.64 -14.09 16.65
CA GLY A 377 -16.25 -15.40 16.10
C GLY A 377 -15.12 -15.35 15.08
N ILE A 378 -14.35 -14.26 15.01
CA ILE A 378 -13.18 -14.13 14.15
C ILE A 378 -11.96 -14.71 14.87
N ARG A 379 -11.25 -15.59 14.19
CA ARG A 379 -9.94 -16.08 14.64
C ARG A 379 -8.87 -15.05 14.39
N ILE A 380 -8.18 -14.60 15.42
CA ILE A 380 -7.11 -13.62 15.31
C ILE A 380 -5.71 -14.26 15.41
N HIS A 381 -4.78 -13.72 14.66
CA HIS A 381 -3.34 -13.95 14.77
C HIS A 381 -2.70 -12.64 15.18
N ALA A 382 -2.40 -12.48 16.46
CA ALA A 382 -1.86 -11.25 17.01
C ALA A 382 -0.33 -11.20 16.88
N ILE A 383 0.20 -10.19 16.22
CA ILE A 383 1.64 -9.96 16.02
C ILE A 383 2.13 -8.76 16.83
N PRO A 384 3.40 -8.74 17.28
CA PRO A 384 3.99 -7.59 17.94
C PRO A 384 4.10 -6.39 16.99
N SER A 385 4.07 -5.17 17.52
CA SER A 385 4.01 -3.95 16.70
C SER A 385 4.45 -2.69 17.42
N ALA A 386 5.35 -2.78 18.40
CA ALA A 386 5.80 -1.62 19.14
C ALA A 386 6.48 -0.59 18.22
N GLU A 387 7.25 -1.06 17.25
CA GLU A 387 7.98 -0.25 16.30
C GLU A 387 7.26 -0.10 14.94
N LEU A 388 6.67 -1.17 14.40
CA LEU A 388 5.99 -1.12 13.09
C LEU A 388 4.81 -0.14 13.08
N SER A 389 4.06 -0.05 14.18
CA SER A 389 2.92 0.86 14.28
C SER A 389 3.28 2.36 14.32
N ARG A 390 4.57 2.70 14.52
CA ARG A 390 5.05 4.10 14.49
C ARG A 390 4.93 4.75 13.12
N GLY A 391 4.97 3.94 12.04
CA GLY A 391 4.74 4.44 10.68
C GLY A 391 3.27 4.56 10.29
N ARG A 392 2.33 4.15 11.18
CA ARG A 392 0.90 4.28 10.98
C ARG A 392 0.35 3.51 9.78
N GLY A 393 0.52 2.21 9.85
CA GLY A 393 -0.06 1.23 8.96
C GLY A 393 -0.12 -0.14 9.63
N GLY A 394 -1.24 -0.85 9.47
CA GLY A 394 -1.49 -2.16 10.06
C GLY A 394 -1.04 -3.32 9.17
N PRO A 395 -1.39 -4.56 9.53
CA PRO A 395 -1.03 -5.74 8.75
C PRO A 395 -1.53 -5.70 7.29
N ARG A 396 -2.68 -5.06 7.01
CA ARG A 396 -3.18 -4.90 5.65
C ARG A 396 -2.28 -3.94 4.85
N CYS A 397 -1.92 -2.80 5.41
CA CYS A 397 -1.03 -1.83 4.78
C CYS A 397 0.34 -2.44 4.42
N MET A 398 0.88 -3.31 5.30
CA MET A 398 2.18 -3.97 5.10
C MET A 398 2.14 -5.12 4.09
N SER A 399 1.02 -5.40 3.45
CA SER A 399 0.85 -6.58 2.60
C SER A 399 0.14 -6.29 1.29
N MET A 400 0.66 -6.85 0.19
CA MET A 400 -0.02 -6.84 -1.10
C MET A 400 -0.34 -8.29 -1.51
N PRO A 401 -1.58 -8.76 -1.40
CA PRO A 401 -1.99 -10.05 -1.90
C PRO A 401 -1.71 -10.19 -3.39
N LEU A 402 -1.06 -11.27 -3.80
CA LEU A 402 -0.87 -11.60 -5.20
C LEU A 402 -1.83 -12.71 -5.64
N ILE A 403 -2.05 -13.71 -4.78
CA ILE A 403 -2.94 -14.82 -5.05
C ILE A 403 -3.81 -15.09 -3.82
N ARG A 404 -5.11 -15.10 -4.02
CA ARG A 404 -6.12 -15.60 -3.09
C ARG A 404 -7.00 -16.63 -3.79
N ASP A 405 -7.51 -17.61 -3.04
CA ASP A 405 -8.60 -18.46 -3.52
C ASP A 405 -9.87 -17.62 -3.65
N ASP A 406 -10.79 -18.05 -4.48
CA ASP A 406 -12.13 -17.48 -4.52
C ASP A 406 -12.84 -17.70 -3.17
N PRO A 407 -13.67 -16.74 -2.69
CA PRO A 407 -14.24 -16.73 -1.34
C PRO A 407 -15.31 -17.81 -1.10
#